data_6d8bc76059ab1d80e2e19102528a253a
#
_entry.id   6d8bc76059ab1d80e2e19102528a253a
#
_cell.length_a   1.000
_cell.length_b   1.000
_cell.length_c   1.000
_cell.angle_alpha   90.00
_cell.angle_beta   90.00
_cell.angle_gamma   90.00
#
_symmetry.space_group_name_H-M   'P 1'
#
loop_
_entity.id
_entity.type
_entity.pdbx_description
1 polymer ?
#
loop_
_entity_poly.entity_id
_entity_poly.type
_entity_poly.pdbx_seq_one_letter_code
_entity_poly.pdbx_strand_id
1 'polypeptide(L)'
;MLLACKFVLLAVFLLGTNLGVYQRVKMIGWQPGLVVFAFVWILACATILLIAFAPRHRVRLFWTLPLVVCSFVAFSYQLITAKFMGLADFEKLIGLAGFVDNVTGFFGDKLVSAALWCLAGAVAINMPPYARRAGGFRRVAWATEFAGVLQLIPIMAIGSILYTRGGEGSDGMPVQYNGLAFLVVTGVDAALQGPPQARSPVRLAHGGAAPIRSIVVIMDESIRGDLLDINLPNGVDTGLKNADSALFNFGVSSSIANCSDSTNLGFRYGVTKARYLREIHTNPSIWSYAKKAGYRTVYIDGQRHSGRLQSHMTSEEVREIDEFIQLDTQLKPFEKDPYIARLLAKMLRTANSPQFVFINKMGAHFPYEGKYPRDQVVYQPTMSLSYLGNESDPTNLARPADDATETRLRFKNSYLNSIRWNIGEFFRIVLPAMNLANTVLVFTADHGQDFHDDGRPGYRTHCTHGPAVADEGIVPLVVLTSIPAVATQLRSGVAMNYNRASQFNVFPTLLALMGYERESLRNSDAFEPTLFAELPDDNQRFLSTFFVRLGKKPVWNRIVQRGPQ
;
A
#
# COMPACT_ATOMS: atom_id res chain seq x y z
N MET A 1 -29.46 37.40 17.45
CA MET A 1 -29.22 36.08 17.96
C MET A 1 -28.98 35.03 16.81
N LEU A 2 -29.93 34.80 15.92
CA LEU A 2 -29.80 33.83 14.81
C LEU A 2 -28.59 34.05 13.89
N LEU A 3 -28.29 35.30 13.51
CA LEU A 3 -27.12 35.63 12.67
C LEU A 3 -25.81 35.32 13.38
N ALA A 4 -25.69 35.73 14.66
CA ALA A 4 -24.50 35.41 15.46
C ALA A 4 -24.31 33.91 15.63
N CYS A 5 -25.40 33.17 15.90
CA CYS A 5 -25.36 31.72 15.98
C CYS A 5 -24.89 31.06 14.65
N LYS A 6 -25.38 31.57 13.52
CA LYS A 6 -24.94 31.09 12.20
C LYS A 6 -23.42 31.30 11.97
N PHE A 7 -22.90 32.51 12.30
CA PHE A 7 -21.46 32.77 12.19
C PHE A 7 -20.64 31.89 13.13
N VAL A 8 -21.09 31.68 14.37
CA VAL A 8 -20.41 30.80 15.33
C VAL A 8 -20.37 29.39 14.81
N LEU A 9 -21.49 28.85 14.31
CA LEU A 9 -21.52 27.49 13.76
C LEU A 9 -20.67 27.35 12.50
N LEU A 10 -20.62 28.34 11.61
CA LEU A 10 -19.71 28.35 10.46
C LEU A 10 -18.25 28.37 10.90
N ALA A 11 -17.91 29.19 11.90
CA ALA A 11 -16.55 29.23 12.45
C ALA A 11 -16.17 27.89 13.11
N VAL A 12 -17.07 27.31 13.89
CA VAL A 12 -16.92 25.97 14.48
C VAL A 12 -16.66 24.92 13.39
N PHE A 13 -17.47 24.92 12.34
CA PHE A 13 -17.28 23.99 11.22
C PHE A 13 -15.93 24.18 10.53
N LEU A 14 -15.59 25.43 10.14
CA LEU A 14 -14.36 25.71 9.40
C LEU A 14 -13.10 25.47 10.24
N LEU A 15 -13.07 25.94 11.48
CA LEU A 15 -11.91 25.78 12.35
C LEU A 15 -11.80 24.36 12.91
N GLY A 16 -12.93 23.79 13.32
CA GLY A 16 -12.98 22.49 13.95
C GLY A 16 -12.63 21.32 13.03
N THR A 17 -12.97 21.41 11.73
CA THR A 17 -12.61 20.39 10.74
C THR A 17 -11.24 20.58 10.10
N ASN A 18 -10.50 21.65 10.44
CA ASN A 18 -9.20 22.01 9.86
C ASN A 18 -8.11 22.22 10.93
N LEU A 19 -8.08 21.39 11.96
CA LEU A 19 -7.19 21.56 13.13
C LEU A 19 -5.69 21.63 12.78
N GLY A 20 -5.25 20.99 11.70
CA GLY A 20 -3.85 20.93 11.29
C GLY A 20 -3.32 22.18 10.55
N VAL A 21 -4.17 23.15 10.23
CA VAL A 21 -3.78 24.34 9.42
C VAL A 21 -2.62 25.11 10.04
N TYR A 22 -2.62 25.30 11.36
CA TYR A 22 -1.56 26.00 12.06
C TYR A 22 -0.19 25.30 11.92
N GLN A 23 -0.18 24.00 12.04
CA GLN A 23 1.04 23.20 11.84
C GLN A 23 1.54 23.34 10.39
N ARG A 24 0.60 23.31 9.41
CA ARG A 24 0.95 23.49 8.00
C ARG A 24 1.53 24.86 7.71
N VAL A 25 0.97 25.92 8.26
CA VAL A 25 1.52 27.28 8.13
C VAL A 25 2.94 27.36 8.68
N LYS A 26 3.19 26.75 9.85
CA LYS A 26 4.56 26.65 10.40
C LYS A 26 5.52 25.91 9.49
N MET A 27 5.09 24.82 8.88
CA MET A 27 5.93 24.01 7.97
C MET A 27 6.25 24.75 6.66
N ILE A 28 5.30 25.52 6.11
CA ILE A 28 5.52 26.32 4.90
C ILE A 28 6.49 27.47 5.19
N GLY A 29 6.42 28.05 6.39
CA GLY A 29 7.23 29.23 6.75
C GLY A 29 6.96 30.43 5.83
N TRP A 30 7.91 31.37 5.78
CA TRP A 30 7.82 32.59 4.96
C TRP A 30 8.27 32.35 3.51
N GLN A 31 7.64 31.39 2.82
CA GLN A 31 7.92 31.08 1.42
C GLN A 31 6.78 31.54 0.50
N PRO A 32 7.02 31.75 -0.80
CA PRO A 32 5.96 32.13 -1.76
C PRO A 32 4.75 31.19 -1.74
N GLY A 33 4.96 29.92 -1.40
CA GLY A 33 3.88 28.95 -1.21
C GLY A 33 2.85 29.33 -0.15
N LEU A 34 3.25 30.15 0.87
CA LEU A 34 2.33 30.64 1.88
C LEU A 34 1.28 31.60 1.30
N VAL A 35 1.67 32.41 0.32
CA VAL A 35 0.74 33.34 -0.37
C VAL A 35 -0.33 32.54 -1.13
N VAL A 36 0.08 31.53 -1.86
CA VAL A 36 -0.85 30.63 -2.59
C VAL A 36 -1.77 29.91 -1.61
N PHE A 37 -1.22 29.39 -0.54
CA PHE A 37 -1.97 28.71 0.51
C PHE A 37 -3.04 29.65 1.13
N ALA A 38 -2.63 30.84 1.56
CA ALA A 38 -3.54 31.84 2.13
C ALA A 38 -4.63 32.28 1.13
N PHE A 39 -4.26 32.44 -0.14
CA PHE A 39 -5.21 32.80 -1.20
C PHE A 39 -6.31 31.73 -1.37
N VAL A 40 -5.94 30.45 -1.43
CA VAL A 40 -6.91 29.34 -1.51
C VAL A 40 -7.82 29.32 -0.29
N TRP A 41 -7.28 29.57 0.91
CA TRP A 41 -8.07 29.66 2.14
C TRP A 41 -9.06 30.81 2.11
N ILE A 42 -8.64 31.98 1.65
CA ILE A 42 -9.52 33.16 1.50
C ILE A 42 -10.66 32.84 0.52
N LEU A 43 -10.35 32.24 -0.63
CA LEU A 43 -11.35 31.83 -1.62
C LEU A 43 -12.34 30.83 -1.03
N ALA A 44 -11.86 29.81 -0.31
CA ALA A 44 -12.70 28.79 0.31
C ALA A 44 -13.63 29.38 1.37
N CYS A 45 -13.11 30.21 2.27
CA CYS A 45 -13.92 30.88 3.27
C CYS A 45 -14.98 31.81 2.63
N ALA A 46 -14.58 32.60 1.63
CA ALA A 46 -15.49 33.49 0.91
C ALA A 46 -16.62 32.71 0.23
N THR A 47 -16.30 31.62 -0.46
CA THR A 47 -17.32 30.82 -1.18
C THR A 47 -18.25 30.09 -0.21
N ILE A 48 -17.75 29.57 0.93
CA ILE A 48 -18.60 28.99 1.99
C ILE A 48 -19.54 30.03 2.59
N LEU A 49 -19.05 31.25 2.82
CA LEU A 49 -19.92 32.35 3.28
C LEU A 49 -20.97 32.68 2.22
N LEU A 50 -20.59 32.81 0.95
CA LEU A 50 -21.53 33.07 -0.13
C LEU A 50 -22.63 32.02 -0.22
N ILE A 51 -22.28 30.74 -0.13
CA ILE A 51 -23.30 29.65 -0.17
C ILE A 51 -24.17 29.65 1.08
N ALA A 52 -23.60 29.90 2.26
CA ALA A 52 -24.38 29.96 3.50
C ALA A 52 -25.40 31.10 3.50
N PHE A 53 -25.12 32.19 2.78
CA PHE A 53 -26.00 33.34 2.65
C PHE A 53 -26.77 33.41 1.32
N ALA A 54 -26.67 32.37 0.46
CA ALA A 54 -27.41 32.29 -0.79
C ALA A 54 -28.93 32.34 -0.53
N PRO A 55 -29.72 33.13 -1.30
CA PRO A 55 -31.14 33.28 -1.08
C PRO A 55 -31.94 32.00 -1.38
N ARG A 56 -31.46 31.20 -2.37
CA ARG A 56 -32.13 29.99 -2.84
C ARG A 56 -31.80 28.81 -1.92
N HIS A 57 -32.77 28.32 -1.14
CA HIS A 57 -32.58 27.17 -0.25
C HIS A 57 -32.09 25.93 -0.98
N ARG A 58 -32.58 25.66 -2.20
CA ARG A 58 -32.16 24.51 -3.02
C ARG A 58 -30.65 24.54 -3.32
N VAL A 59 -30.08 25.72 -3.57
CA VAL A 59 -28.64 25.88 -3.84
C VAL A 59 -27.82 25.60 -2.57
N ARG A 60 -28.28 26.11 -1.41
CA ARG A 60 -27.63 25.78 -0.11
C ARG A 60 -27.67 24.29 0.16
N LEU A 61 -28.85 23.66 0.01
CA LEU A 61 -29.00 22.22 0.25
C LEU A 61 -28.13 21.38 -0.68
N PHE A 62 -28.09 21.73 -1.96
CA PHE A 62 -27.27 21.04 -2.97
C PHE A 62 -25.80 21.04 -2.58
N TRP A 63 -25.23 22.17 -2.16
CA TRP A 63 -23.84 22.28 -1.80
C TRP A 63 -23.53 21.80 -0.37
N THR A 64 -24.52 21.74 0.51
CA THR A 64 -24.30 21.20 1.86
C THR A 64 -23.80 19.75 1.81
N LEU A 65 -24.42 18.90 0.98
CA LEU A 65 -24.06 17.50 0.91
C LEU A 65 -22.58 17.28 0.53
N PRO A 66 -22.07 17.78 -0.62
CA PRO A 66 -20.67 17.55 -0.99
C PRO A 66 -19.68 18.20 -0.02
N LEU A 67 -19.95 19.41 0.47
CA LEU A 67 -19.06 20.09 1.42
C LEU A 67 -18.95 19.33 2.75
N VAL A 68 -20.08 18.83 3.28
CA VAL A 68 -20.12 18.08 4.54
C VAL A 68 -19.50 16.69 4.37
N VAL A 69 -19.79 15.99 3.27
CA VAL A 69 -19.20 14.67 3.00
C VAL A 69 -17.68 14.78 2.83
N CYS A 70 -17.19 15.73 2.05
CA CYS A 70 -15.75 15.95 1.90
C CYS A 70 -15.07 16.28 3.25
N SER A 71 -15.71 17.16 4.05
CA SER A 71 -15.22 17.48 5.39
C SER A 71 -15.19 16.24 6.29
N PHE A 72 -16.25 15.46 6.29
CA PHE A 72 -16.34 14.26 7.12
C PHE A 72 -15.26 13.25 6.76
N VAL A 73 -15.08 12.94 5.48
CA VAL A 73 -14.08 11.97 5.02
C VAL A 73 -12.67 12.46 5.34
N ALA A 74 -12.31 13.69 4.96
CA ALA A 74 -10.97 14.20 5.15
C ALA A 74 -10.63 14.42 6.64
N PHE A 75 -11.59 14.91 7.43
CA PHE A 75 -11.40 15.14 8.86
C PHE A 75 -11.39 13.84 9.66
N SER A 76 -12.24 12.87 9.34
CA SER A 76 -12.17 11.53 9.93
C SER A 76 -10.82 10.88 9.65
N TYR A 77 -10.35 10.96 8.40
CA TYR A 77 -9.01 10.49 8.04
C TYR A 77 -7.93 11.15 8.92
N GLN A 78 -7.98 12.47 9.08
CA GLN A 78 -7.03 13.21 9.92
C GLN A 78 -7.11 12.83 11.39
N LEU A 79 -8.33 12.63 11.95
CA LEU A 79 -8.51 12.19 13.34
C LEU A 79 -7.99 10.76 13.58
N ILE A 80 -8.07 9.91 12.56
CA ILE A 80 -7.62 8.52 12.63
C ILE A 80 -6.11 8.41 12.40
N THR A 81 -5.56 9.14 11.43
CA THR A 81 -4.17 8.98 10.98
C THR A 81 -3.23 10.08 11.40
N ALA A 82 -3.74 11.14 12.04
CA ALA A 82 -3.04 12.40 12.37
C ALA A 82 -2.34 13.07 11.18
N LYS A 83 -2.72 12.71 9.93
CA LYS A 83 -2.17 13.23 8.68
C LYS A 83 -3.25 13.90 7.83
N PHE A 84 -2.82 14.84 7.00
CA PHE A 84 -3.69 15.34 5.95
C PHE A 84 -3.94 14.24 4.90
N MET A 85 -5.19 14.11 4.47
CA MET A 85 -5.55 13.20 3.38
C MET A 85 -5.01 13.75 2.06
N GLY A 86 -4.13 13.03 1.42
CA GLY A 86 -3.65 13.32 0.07
C GLY A 86 -4.50 12.65 -1.02
N LEU A 87 -4.20 12.96 -2.30
CA LEU A 87 -4.89 12.33 -3.43
C LEU A 87 -4.73 10.79 -3.42
N ALA A 88 -3.54 10.27 -3.09
CA ALA A 88 -3.30 8.83 -2.98
C ALA A 88 -4.15 8.16 -1.91
N ASP A 89 -4.25 8.82 -0.75
CA ASP A 89 -5.03 8.29 0.36
C ASP A 89 -6.53 8.26 -0.01
N PHE A 90 -6.99 9.29 -0.71
CA PHE A 90 -8.36 9.37 -1.22
C PHE A 90 -8.66 8.26 -2.25
N GLU A 91 -7.77 8.02 -3.20
CA GLU A 91 -7.93 6.94 -4.20
C GLU A 91 -7.94 5.56 -3.54
N LYS A 92 -7.09 5.34 -2.54
CA LYS A 92 -7.12 4.11 -1.72
C LYS A 92 -8.45 3.95 -0.97
N LEU A 93 -8.97 5.03 -0.38
CA LEU A 93 -10.26 4.99 0.33
C LEU A 93 -11.44 4.64 -0.60
N ILE A 94 -11.46 5.17 -1.83
CA ILE A 94 -12.49 4.79 -2.81
C ILE A 94 -12.41 3.29 -3.14
N GLY A 95 -11.20 2.75 -3.31
CA GLY A 95 -10.96 1.32 -3.53
C GLY A 95 -11.31 0.44 -2.31
N LEU A 96 -11.34 1.03 -1.11
CA LEU A 96 -11.61 0.36 0.16
C LEU A 96 -13.06 0.46 0.63
N ALA A 97 -14.00 0.89 -0.20
CA ALA A 97 -15.43 1.06 0.17
C ALA A 97 -16.10 -0.17 0.84
N GLY A 98 -15.42 -1.33 0.86
CA GLY A 98 -15.84 -2.54 1.56
C GLY A 98 -15.24 -2.75 2.97
N PHE A 99 -14.44 -1.81 3.51
CA PHE A 99 -13.82 -1.92 4.85
C PHE A 99 -14.54 -1.14 5.96
N VAL A 100 -15.74 -0.64 5.68
CA VAL A 100 -16.52 0.20 6.61
C VAL A 100 -16.69 -0.47 7.97
N ASP A 101 -16.95 -1.78 8.02
CA ASP A 101 -17.19 -2.51 9.27
C ASP A 101 -15.96 -2.51 10.19
N ASN A 102 -14.76 -2.66 9.65
CA ASN A 102 -13.52 -2.60 10.44
C ASN A 102 -13.25 -1.19 10.96
N VAL A 103 -13.47 -0.18 10.12
CA VAL A 103 -13.24 1.22 10.49
C VAL A 103 -14.23 1.67 11.56
N THR A 104 -15.50 1.30 11.46
CA THR A 104 -16.52 1.65 12.46
C THR A 104 -16.30 0.95 13.80
N GLY A 105 -15.84 -0.31 13.77
CA GLY A 105 -15.54 -1.07 14.99
C GLY A 105 -14.37 -0.53 15.79
N PHE A 106 -13.33 -0.01 15.13
CA PHE A 106 -12.11 0.47 15.78
C PHE A 106 -12.10 1.98 16.05
N PHE A 107 -12.79 2.79 15.23
CA PHE A 107 -12.69 4.26 15.25
C PHE A 107 -14.02 4.96 15.40
N GLY A 108 -15.04 4.27 15.93
CA GLY A 108 -16.40 4.80 16.06
C GLY A 108 -16.48 6.14 16.77
N ASP A 109 -15.72 6.35 17.85
CA ASP A 109 -15.62 7.59 18.61
C ASP A 109 -15.11 8.77 17.76
N LYS A 110 -14.07 8.53 16.95
CA LYS A 110 -13.49 9.54 16.05
C LYS A 110 -14.45 9.88 14.91
N LEU A 111 -15.16 8.89 14.38
CA LEU A 111 -16.18 9.09 13.37
C LEU A 111 -17.37 9.91 13.91
N VAL A 112 -17.83 9.61 15.14
CA VAL A 112 -18.89 10.39 15.80
C VAL A 112 -18.43 11.83 16.03
N SER A 113 -17.21 12.03 16.50
CA SER A 113 -16.64 13.36 16.67
C SER A 113 -16.62 14.13 15.34
N ALA A 114 -16.13 13.54 14.25
CA ALA A 114 -16.13 14.17 12.94
C ALA A 114 -17.56 14.52 12.47
N ALA A 115 -18.52 13.63 12.69
CA ALA A 115 -19.92 13.84 12.32
C ALA A 115 -20.54 15.04 13.05
N LEU A 116 -20.24 15.23 14.34
CA LEU A 116 -20.74 16.38 15.13
C LEU A 116 -20.22 17.71 14.59
N TRP A 117 -18.93 17.80 14.26
CA TRP A 117 -18.35 19.00 13.65
C TRP A 117 -18.97 19.29 12.27
N CYS A 118 -19.18 18.26 11.47
CA CYS A 118 -19.80 18.36 10.15
C CYS A 118 -21.29 18.74 10.23
N LEU A 119 -22.00 18.26 11.24
CA LEU A 119 -23.40 18.62 11.50
C LEU A 119 -23.55 20.12 11.78
N ALA A 120 -22.61 20.73 12.54
CA ALA A 120 -22.59 22.17 12.76
C ALA A 120 -22.55 22.94 11.42
N GLY A 121 -21.73 22.47 10.46
CA GLY A 121 -21.65 23.02 9.11
C GLY A 121 -22.96 22.87 8.33
N ALA A 122 -23.56 21.66 8.36
CA ALA A 122 -24.83 21.39 7.70
C ALA A 122 -25.95 22.32 8.21
N VAL A 123 -26.06 22.45 9.53
CA VAL A 123 -27.03 23.35 10.17
C VAL A 123 -26.74 24.80 9.78
N ALA A 124 -25.49 25.26 9.91
CA ALA A 124 -25.12 26.65 9.64
C ALA A 124 -25.38 27.08 8.19
N ILE A 125 -25.04 26.23 7.21
CA ILE A 125 -25.26 26.53 5.79
C ILE A 125 -26.77 26.64 5.50
N ASN A 126 -27.61 25.76 6.11
CA ASN A 126 -29.03 25.72 5.83
C ASN A 126 -29.88 26.66 6.70
N MET A 127 -29.35 27.22 7.78
CA MET A 127 -30.04 28.29 8.52
C MET A 127 -30.46 29.41 7.56
N PRO A 128 -31.68 29.99 7.70
CA PRO A 128 -32.14 31.06 6.84
C PRO A 128 -31.15 32.24 6.82
N PRO A 129 -30.81 32.79 5.65
CA PRO A 129 -29.99 33.99 5.59
C PRO A 129 -30.82 35.16 6.17
N TYR A 130 -30.31 35.75 7.23
CA TYR A 130 -30.94 36.94 7.80
C TYR A 130 -30.53 38.15 6.98
N ALA A 131 -31.44 38.77 6.25
CA ALA A 131 -31.47 40.17 5.92
C ALA A 131 -32.41 40.52 4.77
N ARG A 132 -33.69 40.71 5.08
CA ARG A 132 -34.59 41.41 4.15
C ARG A 132 -34.61 42.96 4.37
N ARG A 133 -33.88 43.51 5.34
CA ARG A 133 -34.02 44.94 5.72
C ARG A 133 -32.77 45.80 5.81
N ALA A 134 -31.57 45.33 5.53
CA ALA A 134 -30.38 46.18 5.57
C ALA A 134 -29.95 46.58 4.14
N GLY A 135 -30.25 47.85 3.77
CA GLY A 135 -29.97 48.38 2.42
C GLY A 135 -28.49 48.43 1.98
N GLY A 136 -27.56 47.98 2.82
CA GLY A 136 -26.14 47.90 2.49
C GLY A 136 -25.72 46.62 1.73
N PHE A 137 -26.53 45.56 1.74
CA PHE A 137 -26.19 44.27 1.11
C PHE A 137 -26.56 44.15 -0.37
N ARG A 138 -27.13 45.17 -0.96
CA ARG A 138 -27.54 45.20 -2.38
C ARG A 138 -26.38 45.01 -3.36
N ARG A 139 -25.15 45.41 -3.00
CA ARG A 139 -23.94 45.25 -3.84
C ARG A 139 -23.37 43.81 -3.88
N VAL A 140 -23.74 42.97 -2.91
CA VAL A 140 -23.30 41.56 -2.86
C VAL A 140 -24.40 40.63 -3.39
N ALA A 141 -25.57 41.15 -3.76
CA ALA A 141 -26.70 40.32 -4.19
C ALA A 141 -26.40 39.44 -5.41
N TRP A 142 -25.67 39.97 -6.40
CA TRP A 142 -25.26 39.19 -7.56
C TRP A 142 -24.32 38.04 -7.19
N ALA A 143 -23.37 38.23 -6.26
CA ALA A 143 -22.45 37.19 -5.82
C ALA A 143 -23.19 36.04 -5.12
N THR A 144 -24.26 36.36 -4.35
CA THR A 144 -25.07 35.30 -3.72
C THR A 144 -26.01 34.57 -4.72
N GLU A 145 -26.36 35.23 -5.83
CA GLU A 145 -27.07 34.58 -6.94
C GLU A 145 -26.22 33.53 -7.64
N PHE A 146 -24.93 33.81 -7.83
CA PHE A 146 -23.96 32.94 -8.43
C PHE A 146 -23.20 32.05 -7.41
N ALA A 147 -23.59 32.09 -6.13
CA ALA A 147 -22.90 31.38 -5.06
C ALA A 147 -22.64 29.88 -5.36
N GLY A 148 -23.55 29.22 -6.08
CA GLY A 148 -23.38 27.83 -6.47
C GLY A 148 -22.23 27.62 -7.47
N VAL A 149 -22.09 28.48 -8.46
CA VAL A 149 -21.03 28.39 -9.48
C VAL A 149 -19.67 28.77 -8.87
N LEU A 150 -19.66 29.74 -7.97
CA LEU A 150 -18.44 30.20 -7.32
C LEU A 150 -17.76 29.13 -6.45
N GLN A 151 -18.49 28.06 -6.03
CA GLN A 151 -17.90 26.92 -5.34
C GLN A 151 -16.88 26.16 -6.21
N LEU A 152 -16.96 26.29 -7.53
CA LEU A 152 -15.99 25.65 -8.44
C LEU A 152 -14.60 26.29 -8.35
N ILE A 153 -14.50 27.56 -7.90
CA ILE A 153 -13.22 28.29 -7.85
C ILE A 153 -12.20 27.61 -6.91
N PRO A 154 -12.50 27.36 -5.62
CA PRO A 154 -11.56 26.66 -4.73
C PRO A 154 -11.31 25.22 -5.18
N ILE A 155 -12.30 24.53 -5.76
CA ILE A 155 -12.12 23.17 -6.30
C ILE A 155 -11.07 23.19 -7.42
N MET A 156 -11.22 24.12 -8.37
CA MET A 156 -10.28 24.25 -9.50
C MET A 156 -8.91 24.75 -9.04
N ALA A 157 -8.85 25.63 -8.06
CA ALA A 157 -7.58 26.11 -7.50
C ALA A 157 -6.79 24.97 -6.85
N ILE A 158 -7.42 24.17 -5.99
CA ILE A 158 -6.81 23.00 -5.36
C ILE A 158 -6.47 21.94 -6.42
N GLY A 159 -7.40 21.69 -7.36
CA GLY A 159 -7.19 20.75 -8.47
C GLY A 159 -5.99 21.13 -9.35
N SER A 160 -5.80 22.42 -9.64
CA SER A 160 -4.65 22.91 -10.40
C SER A 160 -3.34 22.71 -9.64
N ILE A 161 -3.33 22.94 -8.32
CA ILE A 161 -2.15 22.69 -7.48
C ILE A 161 -1.81 21.20 -7.50
N LEU A 162 -2.80 20.34 -7.31
CA LEU A 162 -2.62 18.88 -7.37
C LEU A 162 -2.06 18.45 -8.73
N TYR A 163 -2.67 18.91 -9.82
CA TYR A 163 -2.26 18.56 -11.16
C TYR A 163 -0.82 18.99 -11.46
N THR A 164 -0.46 20.25 -11.17
CA THR A 164 0.88 20.78 -11.42
C THR A 164 1.96 20.20 -10.51
N ARG A 165 1.56 19.75 -9.31
CA ARG A 165 2.46 19.10 -8.36
C ARG A 165 2.39 17.57 -8.37
N GLY A 166 1.73 16.99 -9.37
CA GLY A 166 1.61 15.55 -9.56
C GLY A 166 0.95 14.83 -8.39
N GLY A 167 -0.16 15.40 -7.90
CA GLY A 167 -0.96 14.82 -6.81
C GLY A 167 -0.62 15.33 -5.41
N GLU A 168 0.43 16.17 -5.27
CA GLU A 168 0.84 16.74 -3.98
C GLU A 168 0.37 18.19 -3.80
N GLY A 169 0.47 18.68 -2.57
CA GLY A 169 0.24 20.10 -2.24
C GLY A 169 -1.14 20.40 -1.69
N SER A 170 -1.98 19.39 -1.42
CA SER A 170 -3.28 19.57 -0.76
C SER A 170 -3.21 19.57 0.77
N ASP A 171 -2.06 19.29 1.36
CA ASP A 171 -1.89 19.23 2.81
C ASP A 171 -2.28 20.55 3.48
N GLY A 172 -3.22 20.47 4.42
CA GLY A 172 -3.75 21.63 5.13
C GLY A 172 -4.62 22.56 4.29
N MET A 173 -4.92 22.25 3.02
CA MET A 173 -5.94 22.95 2.24
C MET A 173 -7.34 22.69 2.82
N PRO A 174 -8.33 23.57 2.57
CA PRO A 174 -9.67 23.43 3.13
C PRO A 174 -10.30 22.07 2.85
N VAL A 175 -10.52 21.26 3.90
CA VAL A 175 -11.05 19.88 3.77
C VAL A 175 -12.42 19.83 3.09
N GLN A 176 -13.17 20.94 3.11
CA GLN A 176 -14.46 21.10 2.45
C GLN A 176 -14.38 20.89 0.94
N TYR A 177 -13.24 21.19 0.33
CA TYR A 177 -13.04 21.17 -1.11
C TYR A 177 -12.06 20.10 -1.59
N ASN A 178 -11.20 19.57 -0.70
CA ASN A 178 -10.17 18.61 -1.06
C ASN A 178 -10.75 17.38 -1.78
N GLY A 179 -11.79 16.75 -1.22
CA GLY A 179 -12.40 15.56 -1.82
C GLY A 179 -12.98 15.82 -3.22
N LEU A 180 -13.58 17.01 -3.44
CA LEU A 180 -14.09 17.39 -4.76
C LEU A 180 -12.95 17.66 -5.75
N ALA A 181 -11.86 18.29 -5.30
CA ALA A 181 -10.67 18.51 -6.12
C ALA A 181 -10.01 17.16 -6.50
N PHE A 182 -9.94 16.21 -5.57
CA PHE A 182 -9.45 14.86 -5.84
C PHE A 182 -10.30 14.15 -6.90
N LEU A 183 -11.64 14.20 -6.78
CA LEU A 183 -12.54 13.61 -7.80
C LEU A 183 -12.34 14.25 -9.18
N VAL A 184 -12.20 15.57 -9.25
CA VAL A 184 -11.95 16.27 -10.52
C VAL A 184 -10.61 15.82 -11.13
N VAL A 185 -9.54 15.81 -10.33
CA VAL A 185 -8.20 15.43 -10.82
C VAL A 185 -8.19 13.97 -11.27
N THR A 186 -8.75 13.05 -10.47
CA THR A 186 -8.86 11.63 -10.83
C THR A 186 -9.69 11.43 -12.10
N GLY A 187 -10.81 12.17 -12.23
CA GLY A 187 -11.66 12.11 -13.43
C GLY A 187 -10.97 12.64 -14.69
N VAL A 188 -10.26 13.76 -14.59
CA VAL A 188 -9.47 14.32 -15.70
C VAL A 188 -8.37 13.35 -16.10
N ASP A 189 -7.64 12.80 -15.14
CA ASP A 189 -6.56 11.86 -15.42
C ASP A 189 -7.08 10.59 -16.10
N ALA A 190 -8.18 10.02 -15.60
CA ALA A 190 -8.83 8.86 -16.23
C ALA A 190 -9.28 9.16 -17.69
N ALA A 191 -9.80 10.36 -17.93
CA ALA A 191 -10.20 10.77 -19.28
C ALA A 191 -8.99 10.94 -20.22
N LEU A 192 -7.86 11.39 -19.71
CA LEU A 192 -6.63 11.56 -20.49
C LEU A 192 -5.91 10.23 -20.78
N GLN A 193 -6.02 9.23 -19.91
CA GLN A 193 -5.38 7.93 -20.11
C GLN A 193 -6.06 7.06 -21.16
N GLY A 194 -7.33 7.30 -21.46
CA GLY A 194 -8.11 6.48 -22.38
C GLY A 194 -8.44 5.07 -21.83
N PRO A 195 -9.02 4.20 -22.65
CA PRO A 195 -9.38 2.86 -22.23
C PRO A 195 -8.13 2.00 -21.98
N PRO A 196 -8.19 1.03 -21.05
CA PRO A 196 -7.11 0.10 -20.81
C PRO A 196 -6.68 -0.62 -22.09
N GLN A 197 -5.38 -0.68 -22.36
CA GLN A 197 -4.85 -1.43 -23.49
C GLN A 197 -4.94 -2.94 -23.21
N ALA A 198 -5.25 -3.72 -24.25
CA ALA A 198 -5.19 -5.18 -24.14
C ALA A 198 -3.74 -5.63 -23.88
N ARG A 199 -3.56 -6.58 -22.96
CA ARG A 199 -2.24 -7.14 -22.67
C ARG A 199 -1.70 -7.93 -23.85
N SER A 200 -0.39 -7.90 -24.02
CA SER A 200 0.29 -8.64 -25.07
C SER A 200 0.17 -10.15 -24.82
N PRO A 201 0.07 -10.97 -25.86
CA PRO A 201 0.15 -12.42 -25.71
C PRO A 201 1.58 -12.86 -25.37
N VAL A 202 1.72 -14.05 -24.75
CA VAL A 202 3.02 -14.69 -24.48
C VAL A 202 3.68 -15.08 -25.81
N ARG A 203 4.79 -14.40 -26.15
CA ARG A 203 5.53 -14.62 -27.42
C ARG A 203 6.78 -15.49 -27.25
N LEU A 204 7.31 -15.62 -26.01
CA LEU A 204 8.51 -16.42 -25.75
C LEU A 204 8.32 -17.87 -26.18
N ALA A 205 9.37 -18.44 -26.79
CA ALA A 205 9.43 -19.85 -27.11
C ALA A 205 9.59 -20.68 -25.84
N HIS A 206 8.85 -21.79 -25.77
CA HIS A 206 9.00 -22.79 -24.72
C HIS A 206 9.88 -23.92 -25.23
N GLY A 207 10.95 -24.24 -24.48
CA GLY A 207 11.99 -25.20 -24.91
C GLY A 207 11.60 -26.67 -24.79
N GLY A 208 10.33 -27.00 -24.51
CA GLY A 208 9.84 -28.39 -24.43
C GLY A 208 10.43 -29.23 -23.28
N ALA A 209 11.11 -28.62 -22.32
CA ALA A 209 11.62 -29.32 -21.14
C ALA A 209 10.48 -29.93 -20.32
N ALA A 210 10.72 -31.10 -19.69
CA ALA A 210 9.75 -31.69 -18.77
C ALA A 210 9.49 -30.69 -17.60
N PRO A 211 8.22 -30.40 -17.30
CA PRO A 211 7.90 -29.41 -16.29
C PRO A 211 8.27 -29.90 -14.87
N ILE A 212 8.78 -28.99 -14.05
CA ILE A 212 8.92 -29.21 -12.62
C ILE A 212 7.52 -29.44 -12.03
N ARG A 213 7.37 -30.48 -11.17
CA ARG A 213 6.04 -30.87 -10.63
C ARG A 213 5.32 -29.70 -9.93
N SER A 214 6.03 -28.95 -9.08
CA SER A 214 5.46 -27.82 -8.37
C SER A 214 6.43 -26.66 -8.34
N ILE A 215 5.98 -25.51 -8.83
CA ILE A 215 6.65 -24.22 -8.64
C ILE A 215 5.75 -23.40 -7.71
N VAL A 216 6.27 -23.04 -6.54
CA VAL A 216 5.55 -22.29 -5.50
C VAL A 216 6.22 -20.95 -5.29
N VAL A 217 5.45 -19.89 -5.32
CA VAL A 217 5.89 -18.54 -4.94
C VAL A 217 5.15 -18.13 -3.67
N ILE A 218 5.88 -17.79 -2.64
CA ILE A 218 5.34 -17.21 -1.41
C ILE A 218 5.73 -15.75 -1.36
N MET A 219 4.75 -14.88 -1.51
CA MET A 219 4.84 -13.46 -1.25
C MET A 219 4.34 -13.25 0.17
N ASP A 220 5.25 -13.02 1.11
CA ASP A 220 4.90 -12.66 2.48
C ASP A 220 4.61 -11.15 2.58
N GLU A 221 3.97 -10.71 3.64
CA GLU A 221 3.57 -9.32 3.82
C GLU A 221 4.48 -8.64 4.83
N SER A 222 5.12 -7.52 4.40
CA SER A 222 5.84 -6.61 5.29
C SER A 222 7.04 -7.24 6.02
N ILE A 223 7.87 -8.08 5.37
CA ILE A 223 8.98 -8.77 6.05
C ILE A 223 10.33 -8.13 5.70
N ARG A 224 11.00 -7.59 6.72
CA ARG A 224 12.39 -7.13 6.63
C ARG A 224 13.36 -8.32 6.61
N GLY A 225 14.04 -8.50 5.49
CA GLY A 225 14.93 -9.65 5.29
C GLY A 225 16.17 -9.67 6.19
N ASP A 226 16.65 -8.50 6.61
CA ASP A 226 17.82 -8.34 7.49
C ASP A 226 17.56 -8.68 8.97
N LEU A 227 16.31 -8.91 9.36
CA LEU A 227 15.94 -9.31 10.73
C LEU A 227 15.81 -10.83 10.90
N LEU A 228 15.86 -11.60 9.82
CA LEU A 228 15.66 -13.05 9.85
C LEU A 228 16.95 -13.78 10.22
N ASP A 229 16.82 -14.89 10.92
CA ASP A 229 17.94 -15.75 11.36
C ASP A 229 18.83 -16.25 10.22
N ILE A 230 18.31 -16.35 9.01
CA ILE A 230 19.07 -16.72 7.81
C ILE A 230 20.03 -15.63 7.34
N ASN A 231 19.83 -14.38 7.73
CA ASN A 231 20.62 -13.22 7.33
C ASN A 231 21.30 -12.51 8.53
N LEU A 232 20.84 -12.78 9.75
CA LEU A 232 21.35 -12.20 10.99
C LEU A 232 21.60 -13.31 12.02
N PRO A 233 22.80 -13.41 12.63
CA PRO A 233 23.11 -14.50 13.58
C PRO A 233 22.11 -14.67 14.72
N ASN A 234 21.60 -13.57 15.29
CA ASN A 234 20.61 -13.54 16.35
C ASN A 234 19.25 -13.04 15.84
N GLY A 235 18.97 -13.23 14.55
CA GLY A 235 17.70 -12.84 13.92
C GLY A 235 16.53 -13.70 14.37
N VAL A 236 15.35 -13.31 13.92
CA VAL A 236 14.10 -14.03 14.21
C VAL A 236 14.15 -15.42 13.59
N ASP A 237 13.97 -16.44 14.42
CA ASP A 237 13.91 -17.84 13.98
C ASP A 237 12.70 -18.06 13.03
N THR A 238 13.03 -18.45 11.80
CA THR A 238 12.07 -18.69 10.72
C THR A 238 11.85 -20.17 10.44
N GLY A 239 12.64 -21.06 11.02
CA GLY A 239 12.63 -22.47 10.71
C GLY A 239 13.17 -22.81 9.30
N LEU A 240 13.53 -21.83 8.48
CA LEU A 240 14.05 -22.03 7.11
C LEU A 240 15.37 -22.81 7.10
N LYS A 241 16.21 -22.64 8.11
CA LYS A 241 17.48 -23.38 8.25
C LYS A 241 17.30 -24.90 8.31
N ASN A 242 16.11 -25.37 8.69
CA ASN A 242 15.80 -26.80 8.70
C ASN A 242 15.74 -27.43 7.29
N ALA A 243 15.73 -26.62 6.23
CA ALA A 243 15.83 -27.12 4.86
C ALA A 243 17.27 -27.46 4.45
N ASP A 244 18.27 -27.12 5.27
CA ASP A 244 19.69 -27.46 5.14
C ASP A 244 20.23 -27.25 3.69
N SER A 245 20.79 -28.29 3.09
CA SER A 245 21.40 -28.25 1.75
C SER A 245 20.43 -27.88 0.60
N ALA A 246 19.13 -27.89 0.85
CA ALA A 246 18.11 -27.46 -0.09
C ALA A 246 17.75 -25.97 0.01
N LEU A 247 18.37 -25.23 0.94
CA LEU A 247 18.18 -23.82 1.14
C LEU A 247 19.20 -23.01 0.32
N PHE A 248 18.72 -22.21 -0.61
CA PHE A 248 19.50 -21.24 -1.40
C PHE A 248 19.09 -19.83 -0.99
N ASN A 249 19.87 -19.24 -0.08
CA ASN A 249 19.62 -17.92 0.45
C ASN A 249 20.41 -16.87 -0.35
N PHE A 250 19.73 -15.96 -1.04
CA PHE A 250 20.33 -14.83 -1.75
C PHE A 250 20.63 -13.63 -0.82
N GLY A 251 20.42 -13.81 0.48
CA GLY A 251 20.66 -12.77 1.47
C GLY A 251 19.55 -11.71 1.48
N VAL A 252 19.97 -10.48 1.72
CA VAL A 252 19.09 -9.31 1.63
C VAL A 252 18.91 -8.93 0.17
N SER A 253 17.65 -8.84 -0.26
CA SER A 253 17.26 -8.47 -1.61
C SER A 253 16.42 -7.20 -1.61
N SER A 254 16.30 -6.52 -2.76
CA SER A 254 15.35 -5.43 -2.91
C SER A 254 13.99 -5.93 -3.36
N SER A 255 12.94 -5.40 -2.77
CA SER A 255 11.59 -5.50 -3.33
C SER A 255 11.48 -4.77 -4.67
N ILE A 256 10.38 -4.95 -5.39
CA ILE A 256 10.07 -4.14 -6.58
C ILE A 256 9.73 -2.71 -6.15
N ALA A 257 8.90 -2.57 -5.11
CA ALA A 257 8.47 -1.28 -4.57
C ALA A 257 8.39 -1.34 -3.04
N ASN A 258 8.22 -0.18 -2.41
CA ASN A 258 8.02 -0.07 -0.97
C ASN A 258 6.57 -0.20 -0.52
N CYS A 259 5.69 -0.75 -1.36
CA CYS A 259 4.27 -0.86 -1.09
C CYS A 259 3.68 -2.11 -1.76
N SER A 260 2.78 -2.80 -1.06
CA SER A 260 2.21 -4.09 -1.48
C SER A 260 1.56 -4.04 -2.86
N ASP A 261 0.79 -2.99 -3.15
CA ASP A 261 0.06 -2.85 -4.41
C ASP A 261 1.00 -2.81 -5.62
N SER A 262 2.04 -1.98 -5.54
CA SER A 262 3.01 -1.79 -6.62
C SER A 262 3.95 -2.99 -6.77
N THR A 263 4.38 -3.60 -5.66
CA THR A 263 5.23 -4.79 -5.70
C THR A 263 4.49 -5.99 -6.29
N ASN A 264 3.30 -6.30 -5.77
CA ASN A 264 2.52 -7.44 -6.25
C ASN A 264 2.13 -7.28 -7.73
N LEU A 265 1.76 -6.05 -8.15
CA LEU A 265 1.47 -5.75 -9.55
C LEU A 265 2.70 -6.00 -10.42
N GLY A 266 3.83 -5.38 -10.09
CA GLY A 266 5.08 -5.53 -10.85
C GLY A 266 5.58 -6.97 -10.90
N PHE A 267 5.43 -7.71 -9.80
CA PHE A 267 5.83 -9.11 -9.70
C PHE A 267 4.99 -10.02 -10.61
N ARG A 268 3.65 -9.84 -10.64
CA ARG A 268 2.76 -10.68 -11.46
C ARG A 268 2.90 -10.44 -12.96
N TYR A 269 3.42 -9.27 -13.37
CA TYR A 269 3.57 -8.91 -14.79
C TYR A 269 5.02 -8.86 -15.27
N GLY A 270 5.99 -9.19 -14.44
CA GLY A 270 7.40 -9.33 -14.83
C GLY A 270 7.98 -8.07 -15.45
N VAL A 271 7.85 -6.96 -14.75
CA VAL A 271 8.29 -5.64 -15.21
C VAL A 271 9.80 -5.47 -15.08
N THR A 272 10.36 -4.55 -15.89
CA THR A 272 11.74 -4.10 -15.77
C THR A 272 11.82 -2.73 -15.10
N LYS A 273 12.96 -2.42 -14.49
CA LYS A 273 13.21 -1.08 -13.91
C LYS A 273 13.07 0.03 -14.94
N ALA A 274 13.51 -0.22 -16.18
CA ALA A 274 13.51 0.77 -17.25
C ALA A 274 12.11 1.11 -17.76
N ARG A 275 11.16 0.17 -17.76
CA ARG A 275 9.86 0.31 -18.41
C ARG A 275 8.68 -0.04 -17.49
N TYR A 276 8.88 0.01 -16.18
CA TYR A 276 7.89 -0.35 -15.16
C TYR A 276 6.48 0.16 -15.50
N LEU A 277 6.34 1.47 -15.74
CA LEU A 277 5.04 2.11 -15.96
C LEU A 277 4.27 1.58 -17.18
N ARG A 278 4.99 1.22 -18.22
CA ARG A 278 4.39 0.66 -19.43
C ARG A 278 4.05 -0.81 -19.21
N GLU A 279 5.00 -1.55 -18.66
CA GLU A 279 4.96 -3.00 -18.59
C GLU A 279 3.90 -3.52 -17.62
N ILE A 280 3.61 -2.82 -16.52
CA ILE A 280 2.47 -3.16 -15.64
C ILE A 280 1.12 -3.18 -16.36
N HIS A 281 0.99 -2.48 -17.49
CA HIS A 281 -0.25 -2.41 -18.28
C HIS A 281 -0.24 -3.29 -19.51
N THR A 282 0.93 -3.64 -20.05
CA THR A 282 1.06 -4.28 -21.36
C THR A 282 1.60 -5.70 -21.35
N ASN A 283 2.35 -6.09 -20.30
CA ASN A 283 2.94 -7.43 -20.25
C ASN A 283 1.89 -8.52 -20.00
N PRO A 284 2.11 -9.75 -20.52
CA PRO A 284 1.35 -10.92 -20.08
C PRO A 284 1.57 -11.19 -18.60
N SER A 285 0.57 -11.77 -17.95
CA SER A 285 0.69 -12.19 -16.56
C SER A 285 1.56 -13.45 -16.40
N ILE A 286 2.06 -13.69 -15.19
CA ILE A 286 2.73 -14.94 -14.83
C ILE A 286 1.82 -16.17 -15.06
N TRP A 287 0.49 -15.98 -14.92
CA TRP A 287 -0.51 -17.02 -15.15
C TRP A 287 -0.54 -17.44 -16.61
N SER A 288 -0.51 -16.47 -17.54
CA SER A 288 -0.44 -16.73 -18.98
C SER A 288 0.82 -17.51 -19.37
N TYR A 289 1.97 -17.17 -18.77
CA TYR A 289 3.21 -17.93 -18.96
C TYR A 289 3.11 -19.33 -18.39
N ALA A 290 2.64 -19.49 -17.15
CA ALA A 290 2.50 -20.79 -16.50
C ALA A 290 1.56 -21.71 -17.29
N LYS A 291 0.41 -21.21 -17.75
CA LYS A 291 -0.51 -21.99 -18.58
C LYS A 291 0.10 -22.42 -19.91
N LYS A 292 0.80 -21.51 -20.60
CA LYS A 292 1.49 -21.86 -21.84
C LYS A 292 2.55 -22.92 -21.64
N ALA A 293 3.18 -22.98 -20.46
CA ALA A 293 4.14 -24.00 -20.06
C ALA A 293 3.49 -25.30 -19.50
N GLY A 294 2.17 -25.42 -19.54
CA GLY A 294 1.43 -26.62 -19.12
C GLY A 294 1.17 -26.74 -17.63
N TYR A 295 1.29 -25.67 -16.86
CA TYR A 295 0.98 -25.66 -15.43
C TYR A 295 -0.48 -25.33 -15.16
N ARG A 296 -1.10 -26.04 -14.21
CA ARG A 296 -2.30 -25.60 -13.52
C ARG A 296 -1.93 -24.42 -12.61
N THR A 297 -2.66 -23.36 -12.67
CA THR A 297 -2.38 -22.13 -11.93
C THR A 297 -3.27 -22.00 -10.70
N VAL A 298 -2.68 -21.70 -9.54
CA VAL A 298 -3.37 -21.54 -8.27
C VAL A 298 -2.92 -20.23 -7.60
N TYR A 299 -3.87 -19.44 -7.16
CA TYR A 299 -3.60 -18.27 -6.32
C TYR A 299 -4.30 -18.42 -4.96
N ILE A 300 -3.55 -18.22 -3.87
CA ILE A 300 -4.08 -18.25 -2.51
C ILE A 300 -3.93 -16.86 -1.90
N ASP A 301 -5.06 -16.23 -1.58
CA ASP A 301 -5.14 -14.92 -0.96
C ASP A 301 -5.39 -15.04 0.55
N GLY A 302 -4.35 -14.81 1.35
CA GLY A 302 -4.42 -14.81 2.81
C GLY A 302 -4.98 -13.52 3.41
N GLN A 303 -5.10 -12.46 2.61
CA GLN A 303 -5.44 -11.13 3.11
C GLN A 303 -6.90 -10.76 2.88
N ARG A 304 -7.46 -11.07 1.72
CA ARG A 304 -8.81 -10.70 1.32
C ARG A 304 -9.76 -11.90 1.36
N HIS A 305 -11.05 -11.61 1.32
CA HIS A 305 -12.13 -12.60 1.37
C HIS A 305 -13.35 -12.11 0.58
N SER A 306 -14.31 -12.99 0.36
CA SER A 306 -15.63 -12.67 -0.25
C SER A 306 -15.53 -12.05 -1.64
N GLY A 307 -14.57 -12.50 -2.47
CA GLY A 307 -14.39 -12.03 -3.85
C GLY A 307 -13.75 -10.64 -3.98
N ARG A 308 -13.32 -10.02 -2.88
CA ARG A 308 -12.62 -8.73 -2.94
C ARG A 308 -11.21 -8.94 -3.47
N LEU A 309 -10.83 -8.17 -4.46
CA LEU A 309 -9.50 -8.21 -5.07
C LEU A 309 -8.57 -7.15 -4.45
N GLN A 310 -7.27 -7.37 -4.53
CA GLN A 310 -6.25 -6.46 -3.99
C GLN A 310 -5.09 -6.26 -4.97
N SER A 311 -4.22 -5.31 -4.65
CA SER A 311 -2.97 -5.07 -5.38
C SER A 311 -3.20 -4.93 -6.89
N HIS A 312 -4.23 -4.17 -7.27
CA HIS A 312 -4.66 -3.94 -8.66
C HIS A 312 -5.00 -5.21 -9.46
N MET A 313 -5.29 -6.33 -8.79
CA MET A 313 -5.78 -7.52 -9.47
C MET A 313 -7.17 -7.22 -10.08
N THR A 314 -7.37 -7.64 -11.32
CA THR A 314 -8.63 -7.44 -12.03
C THR A 314 -9.40 -8.74 -12.22
N SER A 315 -10.69 -8.63 -12.53
CA SER A 315 -11.51 -9.82 -12.85
C SER A 315 -11.00 -10.55 -14.10
N GLU A 316 -10.37 -9.83 -15.04
CA GLU A 316 -9.70 -10.41 -16.22
C GLU A 316 -8.52 -11.27 -15.78
N GLU A 317 -7.66 -10.76 -14.88
CA GLU A 317 -6.54 -11.52 -14.34
C GLU A 317 -7.00 -12.77 -13.57
N VAL A 318 -8.07 -12.66 -12.77
CA VAL A 318 -8.62 -13.81 -12.06
C VAL A 318 -9.08 -14.92 -13.01
N ARG A 319 -9.63 -14.58 -14.19
CA ARG A 319 -10.01 -15.58 -15.20
C ARG A 319 -8.83 -16.34 -15.82
N GLU A 320 -7.61 -15.82 -15.68
CA GLU A 320 -6.39 -16.53 -16.08
C GLU A 320 -5.93 -17.56 -15.04
N ILE A 321 -6.52 -17.57 -13.83
CA ILE A 321 -6.16 -18.46 -12.72
C ILE A 321 -7.15 -19.61 -12.67
N ASP A 322 -6.65 -20.86 -12.66
CA ASP A 322 -7.51 -22.03 -12.65
C ASP A 322 -8.19 -22.26 -11.29
N GLU A 323 -7.50 -21.88 -10.20
CA GLU A 323 -8.05 -21.96 -8.86
C GLU A 323 -7.68 -20.72 -8.02
N PHE A 324 -8.67 -19.88 -7.73
CA PHE A 324 -8.53 -18.68 -6.92
C PHE A 324 -9.13 -18.94 -5.54
N ILE A 325 -8.28 -18.99 -4.50
CA ILE A 325 -8.66 -19.34 -3.14
C ILE A 325 -8.54 -18.13 -2.23
N GLN A 326 -9.63 -17.77 -1.57
CA GLN A 326 -9.63 -16.79 -0.48
C GLN A 326 -10.04 -17.46 0.83
N LEU A 327 -9.45 -17.01 1.94
CA LEU A 327 -9.67 -17.64 3.24
C LEU A 327 -11.02 -17.24 3.84
N ASP A 328 -11.54 -18.13 4.72
CA ASP A 328 -12.73 -17.85 5.50
C ASP A 328 -12.52 -16.63 6.43
N THR A 329 -13.57 -15.84 6.58
CA THR A 329 -13.62 -14.67 7.45
C THR A 329 -13.56 -15.01 8.94
N GLN A 330 -13.90 -16.24 9.33
CA GLN A 330 -13.93 -16.70 10.71
C GLN A 330 -12.53 -16.99 11.30
N LEU A 331 -11.52 -17.16 10.44
CA LEU A 331 -10.17 -17.40 10.91
C LEU A 331 -9.60 -16.15 11.59
N LYS A 332 -9.06 -16.34 12.79
CA LYS A 332 -8.28 -15.29 13.46
C LYS A 332 -7.03 -14.95 12.65
N PRO A 333 -6.51 -13.72 12.74
CA PRO A 333 -5.34 -13.33 11.95
C PRO A 333 -4.14 -14.29 12.08
N PHE A 334 -3.84 -14.77 13.29
CA PHE A 334 -2.73 -15.70 13.54
C PHE A 334 -2.98 -17.14 13.06
N GLU A 335 -4.20 -17.49 12.69
CA GLU A 335 -4.56 -18.81 12.17
C GLU A 335 -4.44 -18.91 10.66
N LYS A 336 -4.42 -17.76 9.95
CA LYS A 336 -4.48 -17.70 8.49
C LYS A 336 -3.27 -18.33 7.84
N ASP A 337 -2.07 -17.89 8.18
CA ASP A 337 -0.85 -18.41 7.57
C ASP A 337 -0.60 -19.89 7.90
N PRO A 338 -0.80 -20.40 9.14
CA PRO A 338 -0.80 -21.83 9.41
C PRO A 338 -1.88 -22.63 8.64
N TYR A 339 -3.05 -22.03 8.37
CA TYR A 339 -4.07 -22.64 7.53
C TYR A 339 -3.61 -22.78 6.08
N ILE A 340 -3.04 -21.70 5.51
CA ILE A 340 -2.43 -21.72 4.16
C ILE A 340 -1.32 -22.77 4.08
N ALA A 341 -0.48 -22.88 5.11
CA ALA A 341 0.57 -23.87 5.16
C ALA A 341 0.02 -25.31 5.06
N ARG A 342 -1.05 -25.62 5.81
CA ARG A 342 -1.73 -26.94 5.74
C ARG A 342 -2.36 -27.18 4.37
N LEU A 343 -2.97 -26.15 3.78
CA LEU A 343 -3.55 -26.21 2.44
C LEU A 343 -2.47 -26.49 1.39
N LEU A 344 -1.36 -25.74 1.41
CA LEU A 344 -0.21 -25.97 0.52
C LEU A 344 0.38 -27.37 0.71
N ALA A 345 0.58 -27.80 1.95
CA ALA A 345 1.08 -29.13 2.26
C ALA A 345 0.19 -30.24 1.70
N LYS A 346 -1.13 -30.08 1.76
CA LYS A 346 -2.09 -30.99 1.11
C LYS A 346 -1.93 -30.98 -0.41
N MET A 347 -1.89 -29.80 -1.02
CA MET A 347 -1.75 -29.65 -2.48
C MET A 347 -0.47 -30.29 -3.00
N LEU A 348 0.67 -30.08 -2.32
CA LEU A 348 1.96 -30.65 -2.71
C LEU A 348 1.98 -32.20 -2.64
N ARG A 349 1.29 -32.79 -1.66
CA ARG A 349 1.16 -34.24 -1.54
C ARG A 349 0.25 -34.86 -2.58
N THR A 350 -0.81 -34.18 -2.99
CA THR A 350 -1.85 -34.68 -3.89
C THR A 350 -1.68 -34.27 -5.35
N ALA A 351 -0.64 -33.49 -5.67
CA ALA A 351 -0.40 -33.02 -7.03
C ALA A 351 -0.21 -34.16 -8.02
N ASN A 352 -1.09 -34.30 -9.01
CA ASN A 352 -1.03 -35.30 -10.07
C ASN A 352 -0.54 -34.71 -11.41
N SER A 353 -0.53 -33.40 -11.54
CA SER A 353 -0.07 -32.62 -12.72
C SER A 353 0.84 -31.48 -12.29
N PRO A 354 1.61 -30.89 -13.22
CA PRO A 354 2.40 -29.71 -12.95
C PRO A 354 1.52 -28.56 -12.44
N GLN A 355 1.96 -27.86 -11.37
CA GLN A 355 1.23 -26.76 -10.79
C GLN A 355 2.14 -25.57 -10.51
N PHE A 356 1.64 -24.37 -10.77
CA PHE A 356 2.21 -23.09 -10.36
C PHE A 356 1.31 -22.50 -9.28
N VAL A 357 1.83 -22.36 -8.08
CA VAL A 357 1.09 -21.86 -6.91
C VAL A 357 1.68 -20.53 -6.47
N PHE A 358 0.88 -19.48 -6.45
CA PHE A 358 1.25 -18.19 -5.89
C PHE A 358 0.45 -17.94 -4.62
N ILE A 359 1.14 -17.68 -3.53
CA ILE A 359 0.54 -17.43 -2.22
C ILE A 359 0.84 -16.01 -1.80
N ASN A 360 -0.20 -15.23 -1.52
CA ASN A 360 -0.10 -13.93 -0.88
C ASN A 360 -0.52 -14.08 0.59
N LYS A 361 0.46 -14.08 1.50
CA LYS A 361 0.24 -14.34 2.92
C LYS A 361 -0.36 -13.15 3.66
N MET A 362 -0.91 -13.39 4.84
CA MET A 362 -1.27 -12.34 5.80
C MET A 362 -0.03 -11.71 6.43
N GLY A 363 1.00 -12.50 6.71
CA GLY A 363 2.31 -12.10 7.22
C GLY A 363 2.27 -11.16 8.41
N ALA A 364 3.20 -10.20 8.40
CA ALA A 364 3.32 -9.17 9.41
C ALA A 364 2.58 -7.87 9.04
N HIS A 365 1.40 -7.97 8.39
CA HIS A 365 0.56 -6.80 8.14
C HIS A 365 0.11 -6.14 9.45
N PHE A 366 0.28 -4.82 9.55
CA PHE A 366 -0.23 -4.07 10.71
C PHE A 366 -1.77 -4.23 10.86
N PRO A 367 -2.32 -4.29 12.09
CA PRO A 367 -1.65 -4.32 13.40
C PRO A 367 -1.00 -5.67 13.71
N TYR A 368 0.16 -5.66 14.38
CA TYR A 368 0.94 -6.88 14.64
C TYR A 368 0.34 -7.73 15.77
N GLU A 369 -0.26 -7.09 16.79
CA GLU A 369 -1.02 -7.79 17.82
C GLU A 369 -2.20 -8.54 17.20
N GLY A 370 -2.36 -9.79 17.66
CA GLY A 370 -3.34 -10.71 17.06
C GLY A 370 -2.83 -11.45 15.82
N LYS A 371 -1.57 -11.19 15.36
CA LYS A 371 -0.90 -11.99 14.32
C LYS A 371 -0.12 -13.18 14.88
N TYR A 372 -0.07 -13.31 16.19
CA TYR A 372 0.54 -14.43 16.92
C TYR A 372 -0.29 -14.76 18.17
N PRO A 373 -0.30 -16.02 18.64
CA PRO A 373 -0.97 -16.39 19.87
C PRO A 373 -0.26 -15.76 21.08
N ARG A 374 -1.02 -15.42 22.12
CA ARG A 374 -0.49 -14.76 23.33
C ARG A 374 0.54 -15.60 24.10
N ASP A 375 0.42 -16.92 24.05
CA ASP A 375 1.33 -17.87 24.66
C ASP A 375 2.61 -18.11 23.84
N GLN A 376 2.71 -17.51 22.64
CA GLN A 376 3.87 -17.60 21.75
C GLN A 376 4.74 -16.34 21.72
N VAL A 377 4.54 -15.44 22.68
CA VAL A 377 5.33 -14.20 22.82
C VAL A 377 6.73 -14.51 23.29
N VAL A 378 7.74 -14.09 22.54
CA VAL A 378 9.17 -14.21 22.87
C VAL A 378 9.80 -12.83 23.11
N TYR A 379 9.51 -11.88 22.23
CA TYR A 379 10.04 -10.51 22.31
C TYR A 379 9.13 -9.65 23.18
N GLN A 380 9.67 -9.04 24.24
CA GLN A 380 8.91 -8.23 25.22
C GLN A 380 9.66 -6.92 25.52
N PRO A 381 8.95 -5.86 25.94
CA PRO A 381 7.49 -5.74 26.03
C PRO A 381 6.82 -5.60 24.65
N THR A 382 5.53 -5.96 24.55
CA THR A 382 4.74 -5.82 23.31
C THR A 382 3.73 -4.68 23.42
N MET A 383 3.14 -4.30 22.29
CA MET A 383 1.96 -3.45 22.25
C MET A 383 0.76 -4.18 22.88
N SER A 384 -0.20 -3.46 23.44
CA SER A 384 -1.45 -4.06 23.92
C SER A 384 -2.55 -3.92 22.86
N LEU A 385 -3.50 -4.87 22.83
CA LEU A 385 -4.69 -4.76 21.97
C LEU A 385 -5.55 -3.52 22.29
N SER A 386 -5.57 -3.07 23.55
CA SER A 386 -6.23 -1.83 23.95
C SER A 386 -5.55 -0.58 23.42
N TYR A 387 -4.29 -0.67 23.06
CA TYR A 387 -3.54 0.39 22.40
C TYR A 387 -4.06 0.67 20.99
N LEU A 388 -4.62 -0.34 20.33
CA LEU A 388 -5.24 -0.20 19.00
C LEU A 388 -6.53 0.64 19.05
N GLY A 389 -7.24 0.68 20.16
CA GLY A 389 -8.48 1.45 20.33
C GLY A 389 -8.28 2.96 20.48
N ASN A 390 -7.14 3.38 21.03
CA ASN A 390 -6.82 4.81 21.27
C ASN A 390 -5.64 5.33 20.44
N GLU A 391 -4.82 4.45 19.86
CA GLU A 391 -3.57 4.80 19.20
C GLU A 391 -3.29 3.87 18.01
N SER A 392 -4.31 3.54 17.27
CA SER A 392 -4.19 2.80 16.00
C SER A 392 -3.41 3.57 14.92
N ASP A 393 -2.85 4.67 15.34
CA ASP A 393 -1.95 5.45 14.56
C ASP A 393 -0.52 5.16 15.04
N PRO A 394 0.33 4.46 14.27
CA PRO A 394 1.77 4.49 14.51
C PRO A 394 2.31 5.92 14.54
N THR A 395 1.47 6.93 14.23
CA THR A 395 1.79 8.34 14.32
C THR A 395 1.72 8.92 15.73
N ASN A 396 1.10 8.27 16.70
CA ASN A 396 1.21 8.66 18.10
C ASN A 396 2.57 8.28 18.74
N LEU A 397 3.50 7.76 17.95
CA LEU A 397 4.94 7.80 18.26
C LEU A 397 5.47 9.25 18.47
N ALA A 398 4.63 10.28 18.22
CA ALA A 398 4.92 11.71 18.47
C ALA A 398 4.70 12.16 19.93
N ARG A 399 4.49 11.25 20.89
CA ARG A 399 4.53 11.61 22.31
C ARG A 399 5.94 12.04 22.75
N PRO A 400 6.07 12.76 23.88
CA PRO A 400 7.36 13.24 24.37
C PRO A 400 8.47 12.19 24.32
N ALA A 401 9.69 12.60 24.08
CA ALA A 401 10.84 11.75 23.75
C ALA A 401 11.04 10.51 24.65
N ASP A 402 10.67 10.58 25.91
CA ASP A 402 10.85 9.48 26.88
C ASP A 402 9.86 8.32 26.64
N ASP A 403 8.67 8.61 26.12
CA ASP A 403 7.63 7.62 25.85
C ASP A 403 7.77 7.03 24.42
N ALA A 404 8.40 7.77 23.50
CA ALA A 404 8.57 7.36 22.11
C ALA A 404 9.50 6.16 21.95
N THR A 405 10.55 6.06 22.76
CA THR A 405 11.53 4.96 22.69
C THR A 405 10.90 3.65 23.14
N GLU A 406 10.18 3.64 24.25
CA GLU A 406 9.49 2.45 24.75
C GLU A 406 8.38 2.02 23.77
N THR A 407 7.62 2.95 23.25
CA THR A 407 6.57 2.66 22.26
C THR A 407 7.14 2.04 20.98
N ARG A 408 8.27 2.55 20.47
CA ARG A 408 8.98 1.96 19.31
C ARG A 408 9.47 0.55 19.61
N LEU A 409 10.05 0.33 20.80
CA LEU A 409 10.50 -0.99 21.22
C LEU A 409 9.34 -1.99 21.28
N ARG A 410 8.21 -1.61 21.89
CA ARG A 410 6.99 -2.42 21.96
C ARG A 410 6.47 -2.76 20.55
N PHE A 411 6.45 -1.77 19.67
CA PHE A 411 6.01 -1.91 18.29
C PHE A 411 6.91 -2.90 17.52
N LYS A 412 8.24 -2.74 17.63
CA LYS A 412 9.21 -3.64 17.02
C LYS A 412 9.12 -5.06 17.57
N ASN A 413 9.00 -5.22 18.90
CA ASN A 413 8.85 -6.53 19.53
C ASN A 413 7.58 -7.26 19.05
N SER A 414 6.46 -6.55 18.93
CA SER A 414 5.22 -7.11 18.39
C SER A 414 5.39 -7.58 16.94
N TYR A 415 6.11 -6.81 16.14
CA TYR A 415 6.46 -7.19 14.78
C TYR A 415 7.36 -8.43 14.74
N LEU A 416 8.40 -8.51 15.57
CA LEU A 416 9.30 -9.67 15.62
C LEU A 416 8.55 -10.95 16.04
N ASN A 417 7.61 -10.87 17.00
CA ASN A 417 6.73 -11.99 17.36
C ASN A 417 5.83 -12.41 16.18
N SER A 418 5.31 -11.44 15.45
CA SER A 418 4.48 -11.68 14.25
C SER A 418 5.27 -12.43 13.17
N ILE A 419 6.52 -12.02 12.88
CA ILE A 419 7.41 -12.73 11.95
C ILE A 419 7.67 -14.15 12.41
N ARG A 420 8.11 -14.30 13.68
CA ARG A 420 8.45 -15.60 14.25
C ARG A 420 7.29 -16.59 14.12
N TRP A 421 6.07 -16.15 14.36
CA TRP A 421 4.89 -17.00 14.26
C TRP A 421 4.52 -17.29 12.79
N ASN A 422 4.34 -16.25 11.99
CA ASN A 422 3.79 -16.40 10.64
C ASN A 422 4.77 -17.06 9.66
N ILE A 423 6.07 -16.89 9.83
CA ILE A 423 7.08 -17.58 9.01
C ILE A 423 7.44 -18.92 9.66
N GLY A 424 7.80 -18.94 10.94
CA GLY A 424 8.27 -20.15 11.61
C GLY A 424 7.23 -21.26 11.62
N GLU A 425 5.99 -20.97 12.02
CA GLU A 425 4.91 -21.98 12.03
C GLU A 425 4.55 -22.41 10.59
N PHE A 426 4.59 -21.50 9.62
CA PHE A 426 4.35 -21.83 8.23
C PHE A 426 5.35 -22.87 7.72
N PHE A 427 6.65 -22.63 7.87
CA PHE A 427 7.67 -23.54 7.39
C PHE A 427 7.77 -24.82 8.21
N ARG A 428 7.45 -24.79 9.51
CA ARG A 428 7.32 -25.99 10.34
C ARG A 428 6.27 -26.97 9.79
N ILE A 429 5.20 -26.44 9.18
CA ILE A 429 4.13 -27.26 8.58
C ILE A 429 4.50 -27.68 7.16
N VAL A 430 5.06 -26.79 6.35
CA VAL A 430 5.26 -27.02 4.91
C VAL A 430 6.49 -27.88 4.62
N LEU A 431 7.64 -27.64 5.28
CA LEU A 431 8.89 -28.33 4.96
C LEU A 431 8.79 -29.86 5.06
N PRO A 432 8.18 -30.47 6.11
CA PRO A 432 8.04 -31.92 6.17
C PRO A 432 7.11 -32.52 5.10
N ALA A 433 6.24 -31.68 4.51
CA ALA A 433 5.27 -32.08 3.51
C ALA A 433 5.78 -31.92 2.07
N MET A 434 6.91 -31.23 1.89
CA MET A 434 7.49 -30.95 0.57
C MET A 434 8.38 -32.08 0.09
N ASN A 435 8.14 -32.55 -1.15
CA ASN A 435 9.15 -33.29 -1.88
C ASN A 435 10.02 -32.32 -2.68
N LEU A 436 11.14 -31.92 -2.09
CA LEU A 436 12.09 -30.97 -2.69
C LEU A 436 12.77 -31.50 -3.96
N ALA A 437 12.74 -32.82 -4.22
CA ALA A 437 13.27 -33.39 -5.45
C ALA A 437 12.42 -33.13 -6.70
N ASN A 438 11.19 -32.64 -6.52
CA ASN A 438 10.29 -32.27 -7.61
C ASN A 438 9.57 -30.92 -7.42
N THR A 439 9.99 -30.18 -6.42
CA THR A 439 9.41 -28.87 -6.06
C THR A 439 10.47 -27.79 -6.01
N VAL A 440 10.15 -26.62 -6.55
CA VAL A 440 10.88 -25.36 -6.30
C VAL A 440 9.95 -24.41 -5.57
N LEU A 441 10.39 -23.90 -4.41
CA LEU A 441 9.66 -22.90 -3.67
C LEU A 441 10.50 -21.62 -3.57
N VAL A 442 9.94 -20.49 -3.97
CA VAL A 442 10.53 -19.15 -3.82
C VAL A 442 9.81 -18.44 -2.69
N PHE A 443 10.56 -17.98 -1.70
CA PHE A 443 10.05 -17.19 -0.58
C PHE A 443 10.64 -15.78 -0.62
N THR A 444 9.79 -14.78 -0.57
CA THR A 444 10.12 -13.35 -0.48
C THR A 444 8.98 -12.60 0.20
N ALA A 445 9.11 -11.28 0.37
CA ALA A 445 8.06 -10.42 0.88
C ALA A 445 7.80 -9.26 -0.06
N ASP A 446 6.63 -8.66 0.02
CA ASP A 446 6.23 -7.57 -0.86
C ASP A 446 7.02 -6.28 -0.61
N HIS A 447 7.35 -5.96 0.64
CA HIS A 447 8.24 -4.87 1.04
C HIS A 447 8.78 -5.08 2.45
N GLY A 448 9.75 -4.24 2.85
CA GLY A 448 10.27 -4.18 4.21
C GLY A 448 9.49 -3.22 5.09
N GLN A 449 10.08 -2.86 6.24
CA GLN A 449 9.48 -1.99 7.25
C GLN A 449 10.50 -1.02 7.85
N ASP A 450 10.20 0.27 7.86
CA ASP A 450 10.97 1.28 8.58
C ASP A 450 10.44 1.46 10.00
N PHE A 451 11.24 1.13 10.99
CA PHE A 451 10.92 1.35 12.40
C PHE A 451 11.50 2.66 12.96
N HIS A 452 12.09 3.49 12.10
CA HIS A 452 12.78 4.73 12.50
C HIS A 452 13.85 4.48 13.58
N ASP A 453 14.57 3.36 13.48
CA ASP A 453 15.63 2.96 14.43
C ASP A 453 16.77 3.98 14.51
N ASP A 454 16.92 4.83 13.51
CA ASP A 454 17.89 5.95 13.47
C ASP A 454 17.40 7.23 14.18
N GLY A 455 16.27 7.19 14.85
CA GLY A 455 15.70 8.30 15.60
C GLY A 455 15.04 9.39 14.76
N ARG A 456 14.92 9.22 13.44
CA ARG A 456 14.20 10.16 12.58
C ARG A 456 12.75 10.31 13.02
N PRO A 457 12.21 11.52 13.02
CA PRO A 457 10.78 11.72 13.20
C PRO A 457 10.04 11.14 11.99
N GLY A 458 9.02 10.34 12.24
CA GLY A 458 8.20 9.76 11.19
C GLY A 458 7.36 8.63 11.74
N TYR A 459 6.35 8.27 10.95
CA TYR A 459 5.30 7.38 11.40
C TYR A 459 4.92 6.34 10.36
N ARG A 460 5.37 6.56 9.12
CA ARG A 460 5.09 5.67 8.01
C ARG A 460 6.17 4.61 7.95
N THR A 461 5.81 3.37 8.17
CA THR A 461 6.73 2.24 8.14
C THR A 461 7.04 1.74 6.74
N HIS A 462 6.22 2.11 5.76
CA HIS A 462 6.35 1.74 4.34
C HIS A 462 5.44 2.63 3.48
N CYS A 463 5.43 2.44 2.18
CA CYS A 463 4.66 3.23 1.21
C CYS A 463 5.01 4.74 1.25
N THR A 464 6.25 5.09 1.56
CA THR A 464 6.71 6.48 1.53
C THR A 464 6.69 7.02 0.11
N HIS A 465 6.16 8.23 -0.06
CA HIS A 465 6.16 8.96 -1.33
C HIS A 465 7.48 9.69 -1.52
N GLY A 466 8.04 9.64 -2.71
CA GLY A 466 9.33 10.25 -3.01
C GLY A 466 10.52 9.44 -2.47
N PRO A 467 11.61 10.05 -2.05
CA PRO A 467 12.76 9.32 -1.50
C PRO A 467 12.38 8.54 -0.25
N ALA A 468 12.59 7.23 -0.28
CA ALA A 468 12.31 6.31 0.81
C ALA A 468 13.63 5.76 1.40
N VAL A 469 13.57 5.26 2.63
CA VAL A 469 14.71 4.60 3.26
C VAL A 469 14.88 3.17 2.79
N ALA A 470 16.10 2.66 2.86
CA ALA A 470 16.41 1.30 2.43
C ALA A 470 15.54 0.23 3.12
N ASP A 471 15.24 0.43 4.41
CA ASP A 471 14.45 -0.49 5.24
C ASP A 471 13.06 -0.83 4.66
N GLU A 472 12.46 0.11 3.92
CA GLU A 472 11.16 -0.14 3.24
C GLU A 472 11.29 -1.08 2.03
N GLY A 473 12.49 -1.19 1.45
CA GLY A 473 12.76 -2.03 0.28
C GLY A 473 13.50 -3.33 0.59
N ILE A 474 13.99 -3.52 1.83
CA ILE A 474 14.75 -4.71 2.23
C ILE A 474 13.80 -5.89 2.45
N VAL A 475 13.96 -6.95 1.64
CA VAL A 475 13.18 -8.19 1.74
C VAL A 475 14.07 -9.43 1.72
N PRO A 476 13.62 -10.59 2.25
CA PRO A 476 14.33 -11.85 2.06
C PRO A 476 14.14 -12.36 0.63
N LEU A 477 15.10 -13.12 0.12
CA LEU A 477 14.93 -13.90 -1.10
C LEU A 477 15.59 -15.27 -0.93
N VAL A 478 14.76 -16.29 -0.88
CA VAL A 478 15.16 -17.68 -0.64
C VAL A 478 14.53 -18.59 -1.68
N VAL A 479 15.29 -19.57 -2.16
CA VAL A 479 14.77 -20.64 -3.00
C VAL A 479 15.03 -21.99 -2.32
N LEU A 480 13.99 -22.81 -2.21
CA LEU A 480 14.07 -24.16 -1.66
C LEU A 480 13.88 -25.20 -2.77
N THR A 481 14.84 -26.10 -2.95
CA THR A 481 14.75 -27.24 -3.88
C THR A 481 15.90 -28.20 -3.66
N SER A 482 15.71 -29.48 -3.99
CA SER A 482 16.79 -30.46 -4.13
C SER A 482 16.88 -31.06 -5.53
N ILE A 483 16.20 -30.46 -6.53
CA ILE A 483 16.30 -30.84 -7.94
C ILE A 483 17.76 -30.58 -8.39
N PRO A 484 18.56 -31.64 -8.76
CA PRO A 484 20.01 -31.50 -8.92
C PRO A 484 20.44 -30.41 -9.91
N ALA A 485 19.80 -30.35 -11.09
CA ALA A 485 20.12 -29.37 -12.12
C ALA A 485 19.81 -27.94 -11.66
N VAL A 486 18.70 -27.71 -10.94
CA VAL A 486 18.30 -26.40 -10.41
C VAL A 486 19.18 -26.02 -9.23
N ALA A 487 19.44 -26.95 -8.31
CA ALA A 487 20.29 -26.73 -7.14
C ALA A 487 21.73 -26.32 -7.53
N THR A 488 22.30 -26.95 -8.56
CA THR A 488 23.62 -26.57 -9.07
C THR A 488 23.65 -25.10 -9.55
N GLN A 489 22.63 -24.69 -10.31
CA GLN A 489 22.55 -23.33 -10.83
C GLN A 489 22.29 -22.30 -9.71
N LEU A 490 21.43 -22.64 -8.75
CA LEU A 490 21.16 -21.77 -7.60
C LEU A 490 22.40 -21.60 -6.73
N ARG A 491 23.20 -22.67 -6.54
CA ARG A 491 24.47 -22.57 -5.79
C ARG A 491 25.42 -21.60 -6.44
N SER A 492 25.60 -21.68 -7.76
CA SER A 492 26.40 -20.71 -8.52
C SER A 492 25.79 -19.30 -8.46
N GLY A 493 24.46 -19.20 -8.61
CA GLY A 493 23.74 -17.93 -8.52
C GLY A 493 23.90 -17.27 -7.16
N VAL A 494 23.78 -18.02 -6.06
CA VAL A 494 24.01 -17.49 -4.70
C VAL A 494 25.45 -17.03 -4.53
N ALA A 495 26.43 -17.80 -4.98
CA ALA A 495 27.84 -17.44 -4.87
C ALA A 495 28.17 -16.11 -5.58
N MET A 496 27.54 -15.83 -6.71
CA MET A 496 27.74 -14.59 -7.48
C MET A 496 26.89 -13.43 -6.93
N ASN A 497 25.70 -13.70 -6.41
CA ASN A 497 24.65 -12.68 -6.21
C ASN A 497 24.20 -12.52 -4.76
N TYR A 498 24.91 -13.09 -3.78
CA TYR A 498 24.56 -12.93 -2.37
C TYR A 498 24.53 -11.44 -2.00
N ASN A 499 23.41 -11.00 -1.40
CA ASN A 499 23.16 -9.58 -1.10
C ASN A 499 23.19 -8.64 -2.33
N ARG A 500 22.93 -9.15 -3.54
CA ARG A 500 22.87 -8.36 -4.79
C ARG A 500 21.56 -8.55 -5.54
N ALA A 501 20.75 -9.55 -5.17
CA ALA A 501 19.51 -9.89 -5.84
C ALA A 501 18.40 -8.85 -5.62
N SER A 502 17.46 -8.83 -6.53
CA SER A 502 16.23 -8.05 -6.50
C SER A 502 15.05 -8.92 -6.92
N GLN A 503 13.86 -8.59 -6.49
CA GLN A 503 12.64 -9.27 -6.96
C GLN A 503 12.43 -9.17 -8.46
N PHE A 504 12.97 -8.15 -9.11
CA PHE A 504 12.97 -8.05 -10.58
C PHE A 504 13.63 -9.26 -11.26
N ASN A 505 14.55 -9.94 -10.58
CA ASN A 505 15.22 -11.14 -11.09
C ASN A 505 14.39 -12.42 -10.93
N VAL A 506 13.34 -12.39 -10.10
CA VAL A 506 12.55 -13.59 -9.79
C VAL A 506 11.66 -14.00 -10.96
N PHE A 507 10.95 -13.06 -11.57
CA PHE A 507 10.05 -13.36 -12.69
C PHE A 507 10.77 -14.08 -13.85
N PRO A 508 11.88 -13.58 -14.43
CA PRO A 508 12.61 -14.28 -15.49
C PRO A 508 13.21 -15.61 -15.00
N THR A 509 13.53 -15.72 -13.70
CA THR A 509 13.98 -17.00 -13.11
C THR A 509 12.84 -18.02 -13.10
N LEU A 510 11.61 -17.60 -12.74
CA LEU A 510 10.43 -18.47 -12.81
C LEU A 510 10.15 -18.92 -14.23
N LEU A 511 10.31 -18.05 -15.24
CA LEU A 511 10.16 -18.44 -16.65
C LEU A 511 11.21 -19.48 -17.04
N ALA A 512 12.47 -19.30 -16.64
CA ALA A 512 13.52 -20.28 -16.90
C ALA A 512 13.23 -21.65 -16.21
N LEU A 513 12.67 -21.62 -15.00
CA LEU A 513 12.23 -22.83 -14.28
C LEU A 513 11.01 -23.49 -14.93
N MET A 514 10.13 -22.72 -15.57
CA MET A 514 9.01 -23.23 -16.35
C MET A 514 9.43 -23.82 -17.71
N GLY A 515 10.71 -23.73 -18.10
CA GLY A 515 11.22 -24.28 -19.34
C GLY A 515 11.23 -23.33 -20.54
N TYR A 516 11.07 -22.02 -20.31
CA TYR A 516 11.30 -21.04 -21.36
C TYR A 516 12.79 -20.92 -21.70
N GLU A 517 13.10 -20.69 -22.98
CA GLU A 517 14.46 -20.63 -23.48
C GLU A 517 15.27 -19.52 -22.84
N ARG A 518 16.37 -19.88 -22.18
CA ARG A 518 17.23 -18.92 -21.43
C ARG A 518 17.93 -17.92 -22.33
N GLU A 519 18.29 -18.33 -23.53
CA GLU A 519 18.90 -17.42 -24.50
C GLU A 519 17.91 -16.32 -24.92
N SER A 520 16.66 -16.70 -25.16
CA SER A 520 15.57 -15.76 -25.44
C SER A 520 15.32 -14.83 -24.25
N LEU A 521 15.43 -15.30 -23.01
CA LEU A 521 15.31 -14.47 -21.80
C LEU A 521 16.50 -13.52 -21.64
N ARG A 522 17.72 -13.99 -21.91
CA ARG A 522 18.95 -13.17 -21.74
C ARG A 522 19.11 -12.12 -22.83
N ASN A 523 18.75 -12.44 -24.06
CA ASN A 523 18.90 -11.57 -25.21
C ASN A 523 17.70 -10.63 -25.42
N SER A 524 16.71 -10.72 -24.55
CA SER A 524 15.52 -9.87 -24.58
C SER A 524 15.63 -8.72 -23.58
N ASP A 525 15.53 -7.49 -24.06
CA ASP A 525 15.35 -6.32 -23.18
C ASP A 525 14.02 -6.36 -22.41
N ALA A 526 13.18 -7.38 -22.63
CA ALA A 526 11.88 -7.50 -21.97
C ALA A 526 11.96 -7.96 -20.52
N PHE A 527 13.12 -8.42 -20.05
CA PHE A 527 13.30 -8.93 -18.69
C PHE A 527 14.61 -8.46 -18.07
N GLU A 528 14.62 -8.35 -16.75
CA GLU A 528 15.86 -8.25 -15.97
C GLU A 528 16.61 -9.60 -16.02
N PRO A 529 17.91 -9.63 -15.67
CA PRO A 529 18.66 -10.90 -15.61
C PRO A 529 18.04 -11.89 -14.61
N THR A 530 18.17 -13.19 -14.89
CA THR A 530 17.77 -14.25 -13.95
C THR A 530 18.69 -14.33 -12.74
N LEU A 531 18.27 -14.95 -11.65
CA LEU A 531 19.12 -15.27 -10.49
C LEU A 531 20.29 -16.24 -10.81
N PHE A 532 20.27 -16.89 -11.97
CA PHE A 532 21.33 -17.76 -12.44
C PHE A 532 22.48 -17.03 -13.15
N ALA A 533 22.27 -15.79 -13.54
CA ALA A 533 23.27 -14.93 -14.18
C ALA A 533 23.92 -14.00 -13.15
N GLU A 534 25.10 -13.47 -13.47
CA GLU A 534 25.70 -12.39 -12.69
C GLU A 534 24.85 -11.12 -12.79
N LEU A 535 24.57 -10.51 -11.64
CA LEU A 535 23.71 -9.32 -11.53
C LEU A 535 24.56 -8.05 -11.46
N PRO A 536 24.06 -6.92 -12.01
CA PRO A 536 24.74 -5.63 -11.91
C PRO A 536 24.96 -5.18 -10.46
N ASP A 537 26.00 -4.39 -10.21
CA ASP A 537 26.29 -3.85 -8.87
C ASP A 537 25.19 -2.92 -8.34
N ASP A 538 24.46 -2.25 -9.22
CA ASP A 538 23.35 -1.36 -8.88
C ASP A 538 21.97 -2.04 -8.97
N ASN A 539 21.93 -3.36 -8.95
CA ASN A 539 20.71 -4.15 -9.14
C ASN A 539 19.69 -3.93 -8.02
N GLN A 540 20.13 -3.71 -6.78
CA GLN A 540 19.25 -3.56 -5.61
C GLN A 540 18.61 -2.17 -5.56
N ARG A 541 17.61 -1.96 -6.41
CA ARG A 541 16.79 -0.75 -6.43
C ARG A 541 15.31 -1.12 -6.28
N PHE A 542 14.59 -0.29 -5.54
CA PHE A 542 13.15 -0.39 -5.38
C PHE A 542 12.46 0.94 -5.67
N LEU A 543 11.21 0.85 -6.04
CA LEU A 543 10.38 1.98 -6.39
C LEU A 543 9.67 2.53 -5.14
N SER A 544 9.72 3.83 -4.91
CA SER A 544 8.81 4.46 -3.94
C SER A 544 7.39 4.53 -4.51
N THR A 545 6.40 4.52 -3.62
CA THR A 545 5.02 4.84 -3.99
C THR A 545 4.99 6.19 -4.68
N PHE A 546 4.49 6.23 -5.90
CA PHE A 546 4.33 7.43 -6.70
C PHE A 546 3.03 7.36 -7.49
N PHE A 547 2.52 8.52 -7.89
CA PHE A 547 1.44 8.55 -8.84
C PHE A 547 2.00 8.36 -10.24
N VAL A 548 1.68 7.25 -10.86
CA VAL A 548 1.94 7.00 -12.29
C VAL A 548 1.27 8.06 -13.15
N ARG A 549 0.19 8.60 -12.62
CA ARG A 549 -0.65 9.63 -13.19
C ARG A 549 0.04 10.98 -13.07
N LEU A 550 -0.38 11.94 -13.85
CA LEU A 550 0.11 13.33 -13.81
C LEU A 550 1.58 13.49 -14.25
N GLY A 551 2.12 12.55 -15.03
CA GLY A 551 3.45 12.64 -15.64
C GLY A 551 4.63 12.53 -14.65
N LYS A 552 4.41 12.11 -13.41
CA LYS A 552 5.52 11.87 -12.47
C LYS A 552 6.35 10.67 -12.90
N LYS A 553 7.66 10.84 -12.80
CA LYS A 553 8.62 9.74 -12.99
C LYS A 553 8.76 8.93 -11.71
N PRO A 554 9.00 7.60 -11.81
CA PRO A 554 9.33 6.76 -10.68
C PRO A 554 10.52 7.29 -9.89
N VAL A 555 10.45 7.24 -8.56
CA VAL A 555 11.58 7.53 -7.68
C VAL A 555 12.22 6.20 -7.29
N TRP A 556 13.45 5.98 -7.75
CA TRP A 556 14.22 4.79 -7.45
C TRP A 556 15.11 5.01 -6.24
N ASN A 557 14.98 4.13 -5.26
CA ASN A 557 15.82 4.10 -4.06
C ASN A 557 16.76 2.91 -4.14
N ARG A 558 17.93 3.03 -3.51
CA ARG A 558 18.93 1.97 -3.47
C ARG A 558 19.00 1.39 -2.05
N ILE A 559 19.12 0.06 -1.97
CA ILE A 559 19.52 -0.58 -0.72
C ILE A 559 21.02 -0.37 -0.57
N VAL A 560 21.40 0.40 0.44
CA VAL A 560 22.80 0.50 0.88
C VAL A 560 22.93 -0.48 2.04
N GLN A 561 23.76 -1.50 1.86
CA GLN A 561 24.02 -2.45 2.94
C GLN A 561 24.66 -1.70 4.10
N ARG A 562 24.00 -1.72 5.24
CA ARG A 562 24.64 -1.33 6.50
C ARG A 562 25.65 -2.45 6.80
N GLY A 563 26.91 -2.10 7.03
CA GLY A 563 27.88 -3.07 7.54
C GLY A 563 27.36 -3.74 8.80
N PRO A 564 27.91 -4.90 9.22
CA PRO A 564 27.46 -5.59 10.43
C PRO A 564 27.54 -4.60 11.61
N GLN A 565 26.39 -4.31 12.24
CA GLN A 565 26.29 -3.57 13.49
C GLN A 565 26.60 -4.48 14.66
#